data_30c0aaa106064253e0abd9a81d83e8d2
#
_entry.id   30c0aaa106064253e0abd9a81d83e8d2
#
_cell.length_a   1.000
_cell.length_b   1.000
_cell.length_c   1.000
_cell.angle_alpha   90.00
_cell.angle_beta   90.00
_cell.angle_gamma   90.00
#
_symmetry.space_group_name_H-M   'P 1'
#
loop_
_entity.id
_entity.type
_entity.pdbx_description
1 polymer ?
#
loop_
_entity_poly.entity_id
_entity_poly.type
_entity_poly.pdbx_seq_one_letter_code
_entity_poly.pdbx_strand_id
1 'polypeptide(L)'
;MLGLPAKSKITTDYFIMNAQKLGAISALIFDLDGTLIDSAPDLQAAGNRMLVPLGRREVSVEEVQLMIGDGVPKLVERCFEATGEIPPEDEFQKHVAAFIKDYEPRSAELTVAFEGAVDILKKLQAMGIKLSICTNKPYGATMEILSKLGLAEYFDVVIGGDTLPGIKKPDPRHLLAALEKMGVEPSESAMVGDNGNDVQASHAAGLPVVLLSHGYTKIPVNELGAEAVINHFSDLENALANLA
;
A
#
# COMPACT_ATOMS: atom_id res chain seq x y z
N MET A 1 2.37 31.60 -43.62
CA MET A 1 1.77 30.34 -43.08
C MET A 1 2.90 29.46 -42.57
N LEU A 2 3.12 29.47 -41.26
CA LEU A 2 4.09 28.60 -40.61
C LEU A 2 3.32 27.45 -39.97
N GLY A 3 3.54 26.23 -40.46
CA GLY A 3 2.91 25.05 -40.00
C GLY A 3 3.33 24.70 -38.56
N LEU A 4 2.40 24.42 -37.68
CA LEU A 4 2.63 23.88 -36.33
C LEU A 4 3.23 22.47 -36.42
N PRO A 5 4.23 22.12 -35.61
CA PRO A 5 4.91 20.82 -35.69
C PRO A 5 4.05 19.69 -35.17
N ALA A 6 4.20 18.52 -35.79
CA ALA A 6 3.54 17.25 -35.50
C ALA A 6 3.92 16.67 -34.14
N LYS A 7 3.44 17.28 -33.05
CA LYS A 7 3.63 16.74 -31.67
C LYS A 7 2.55 15.72 -31.25
N SER A 8 1.47 15.53 -32.00
CA SER A 8 0.32 14.69 -31.58
C SER A 8 0.42 13.21 -31.98
N LYS A 9 1.14 12.86 -33.05
CA LYS A 9 1.22 11.47 -33.53
C LYS A 9 2.19 10.58 -32.73
N ILE A 10 3.38 11.13 -32.43
CA ILE A 10 4.42 10.36 -31.70
C ILE A 10 3.94 10.04 -30.27
N THR A 11 3.20 10.94 -29.62
CA THR A 11 2.64 10.71 -28.29
C THR A 11 1.57 9.63 -28.31
N THR A 12 0.66 9.66 -29.30
CA THR A 12 -0.43 8.68 -29.43
C THR A 12 0.08 7.28 -29.75
N ASP A 13 1.05 7.16 -30.66
CA ASP A 13 1.66 5.86 -31.04
C ASP A 13 2.47 5.26 -29.89
N TYR A 14 3.15 6.07 -29.09
CA TYR A 14 3.85 5.65 -27.89
C TYR A 14 2.88 5.16 -26.80
N PHE A 15 1.74 5.84 -26.62
CA PHE A 15 0.66 5.42 -25.71
C PHE A 15 0.02 4.09 -26.15
N ILE A 16 -0.30 3.93 -27.43
CA ILE A 16 -0.92 2.71 -27.97
C ILE A 16 0.04 1.51 -27.87
N MET A 17 1.32 1.70 -28.19
CA MET A 17 2.33 0.62 -28.08
C MET A 17 2.57 0.19 -26.63
N ASN A 18 2.51 1.10 -25.66
CA ASN A 18 2.74 0.77 -24.25
C ASN A 18 1.48 0.19 -23.59
N ALA A 19 0.27 0.62 -23.95
CA ALA A 19 -0.98 0.01 -23.52
C ALA A 19 -1.09 -1.45 -24.00
N GLN A 20 -0.55 -1.79 -25.17
CA GLN A 20 -0.48 -3.17 -25.66
C GLN A 20 0.49 -4.06 -24.88
N LYS A 21 1.40 -3.48 -24.08
CA LYS A 21 2.34 -4.25 -23.24
C LYS A 21 1.75 -4.80 -21.94
N LEU A 22 0.72 -4.16 -21.39
CA LEU A 22 0.10 -4.59 -20.13
C LEU A 22 -1.17 -5.44 -20.32
N GLY A 23 -1.43 -5.88 -21.56
CA GLY A 23 -2.60 -6.70 -21.88
C GLY A 23 -3.93 -5.96 -21.63
N ALA A 24 -4.85 -6.58 -20.90
CA ALA A 24 -6.16 -6.00 -20.59
C ALA A 24 -6.17 -5.10 -19.35
N ILE A 25 -5.04 -4.88 -18.68
CA ILE A 25 -4.99 -4.13 -17.40
C ILE A 25 -5.17 -2.64 -17.67
N SER A 26 -6.22 -2.06 -17.09
CA SER A 26 -6.57 -0.64 -17.14
C SER A 26 -6.47 0.06 -15.78
N ALA A 27 -6.39 -0.70 -14.67
CA ALA A 27 -6.20 -0.16 -13.34
C ALA A 27 -5.28 -1.02 -12.47
N LEU A 28 -4.58 -0.38 -11.54
CA LEU A 28 -3.77 -1.02 -10.50
C LEU A 28 -4.17 -0.49 -9.12
N ILE A 29 -4.28 -1.42 -8.19
CA ILE A 29 -4.48 -1.12 -6.78
C ILE A 29 -3.15 -1.39 -6.07
N PHE A 30 -2.64 -0.43 -5.32
CA PHE A 30 -1.42 -0.57 -4.52
C PHE A 30 -1.75 -0.63 -3.04
N ASP A 31 -1.11 -1.53 -2.30
CA ASP A 31 -0.91 -1.30 -0.87
C ASP A 31 0.11 -0.18 -0.66
N LEU A 32 0.27 0.26 0.58
CA LEU A 32 1.13 1.39 0.92
C LEU A 32 2.34 0.94 1.74
N ASP A 33 2.11 0.52 3.01
CA ASP A 33 3.16 0.16 3.96
C ASP A 33 3.84 -1.15 3.56
N GLY A 34 5.15 -1.14 3.32
CA GLY A 34 5.90 -2.32 2.84
C GLY A 34 5.83 -2.53 1.32
N THR A 35 4.94 -1.83 0.63
CA THR A 35 4.81 -1.88 -0.82
C THR A 35 5.44 -0.65 -1.49
N LEU A 36 4.85 0.52 -1.33
CA LEU A 36 5.34 1.78 -1.93
C LEU A 36 6.29 2.54 -1.02
N ILE A 37 6.16 2.36 0.30
CA ILE A 37 6.91 3.11 1.32
C ILE A 37 7.47 2.21 2.41
N ASP A 38 8.64 2.59 2.95
CA ASP A 38 9.14 2.10 4.22
C ASP A 38 8.67 3.04 5.34
N SER A 39 7.61 2.62 6.05
CA SER A 39 7.01 3.35 7.16
C SER A 39 7.35 2.77 8.54
N ALA A 40 8.09 1.66 8.58
CA ALA A 40 8.42 0.96 9.81
C ALA A 40 9.17 1.85 10.82
N PRO A 41 10.08 2.75 10.42
CA PRO A 41 10.77 3.65 11.36
C PRO A 41 9.82 4.60 12.11
N ASP A 42 8.83 5.20 11.44
CA ASP A 42 7.86 6.09 12.09
C ASP A 42 6.90 5.33 13.00
N LEU A 43 6.47 4.13 12.57
CA LEU A 43 5.62 3.26 13.38
C LEU A 43 6.36 2.74 14.63
N GLN A 44 7.65 2.40 14.49
CA GLN A 44 8.52 2.03 15.61
C GLN A 44 8.68 3.18 16.61
N ALA A 45 8.96 4.39 16.12
CA ALA A 45 9.09 5.56 16.96
C ALA A 45 7.78 5.87 17.73
N ALA A 46 6.62 5.76 17.07
CA ALA A 46 5.31 5.92 17.71
C ALA A 46 5.03 4.82 18.74
N GLY A 47 5.36 3.55 18.43
CA GLY A 47 5.28 2.43 19.37
C GLY A 47 6.10 2.69 20.63
N ASN A 48 7.33 3.13 20.49
CA ASN A 48 8.20 3.41 21.62
C ASN A 48 7.77 4.64 22.45
N ARG A 49 7.24 5.68 21.81
CA ARG A 49 6.62 6.80 22.53
C ARG A 49 5.41 6.38 23.37
N MET A 50 4.68 5.33 22.96
CA MET A 50 3.61 4.73 23.75
C MET A 50 4.15 3.84 24.88
N LEU A 51 5.13 2.97 24.60
CA LEU A 51 5.60 1.91 25.50
C LEU A 51 6.49 2.42 26.64
N VAL A 52 7.43 3.33 26.34
CA VAL A 52 8.43 3.80 27.31
C VAL A 52 7.82 4.49 28.54
N PRO A 53 6.81 5.39 28.39
CA PRO A 53 6.14 6.00 29.55
C PRO A 53 5.41 4.98 30.44
N LEU A 54 5.08 3.80 29.91
CA LEU A 54 4.46 2.70 30.66
C LEU A 54 5.50 1.81 31.37
N GLY A 55 6.79 2.18 31.33
CA GLY A 55 7.88 1.39 31.90
C GLY A 55 8.20 0.12 31.11
N ARG A 56 7.75 0.02 29.85
CA ARG A 56 8.01 -1.12 28.97
C ARG A 56 9.29 -0.92 28.16
N ARG A 57 9.90 -2.02 27.71
CA ARG A 57 11.04 -1.94 26.80
C ARG A 57 10.66 -1.35 25.45
N GLU A 58 11.61 -0.80 24.77
CA GLU A 58 11.49 -0.44 23.37
C GLU A 58 11.37 -1.69 22.47
N VAL A 59 10.70 -1.50 21.33
CA VAL A 59 10.69 -2.45 20.22
C VAL A 59 11.61 -1.95 19.11
N SER A 60 12.25 -2.88 18.36
CA SER A 60 13.11 -2.53 17.22
C SER A 60 12.29 -2.31 15.94
N VAL A 61 12.93 -1.77 14.90
CA VAL A 61 12.30 -1.60 13.58
C VAL A 61 11.94 -2.96 12.98
N GLU A 62 12.82 -3.96 13.12
CA GLU A 62 12.60 -5.32 12.62
C GLU A 62 11.43 -6.01 13.33
N GLU A 63 11.27 -5.79 14.65
CA GLU A 63 10.11 -6.28 15.37
C GLU A 63 8.83 -5.64 14.83
N VAL A 64 8.84 -4.30 14.61
CA VAL A 64 7.67 -3.57 14.11
C VAL A 64 7.31 -3.95 12.68
N GLN A 65 8.28 -4.19 11.80
CA GLN A 65 8.01 -4.71 10.45
C GLN A 65 7.13 -5.97 10.49
N LEU A 66 7.36 -6.87 11.43
CA LEU A 66 6.55 -8.08 11.62
C LEU A 66 5.18 -7.81 12.29
N MET A 67 4.93 -6.60 12.74
CA MET A 67 3.67 -6.19 13.37
C MET A 67 2.73 -5.45 12.40
N ILE A 68 3.24 -4.94 11.28
CA ILE A 68 2.50 -4.16 10.27
C ILE A 68 1.60 -5.07 9.42
N GLY A 69 0.59 -4.50 8.78
CA GLY A 69 -0.29 -5.13 7.79
C GLY A 69 -1.75 -5.25 8.21
N ASP A 70 -2.07 -5.34 9.51
CA ASP A 70 -3.43 -5.56 10.01
C ASP A 70 -4.10 -4.29 10.59
N GLY A 71 -3.46 -3.12 10.42
CA GLY A 71 -3.91 -1.82 10.92
C GLY A 71 -3.48 -1.53 12.36
N VAL A 72 -3.70 -0.28 12.79
CA VAL A 72 -3.16 0.26 14.05
C VAL A 72 -3.59 -0.53 15.30
N PRO A 73 -4.86 -0.95 15.48
CA PRO A 73 -5.22 -1.70 16.69
C PRO A 73 -4.39 -2.98 16.85
N LYS A 74 -4.15 -3.71 15.76
CA LYS A 74 -3.36 -4.94 15.80
C LYS A 74 -1.87 -4.69 16.00
N LEU A 75 -1.35 -3.60 15.46
CA LEU A 75 0.04 -3.18 15.72
C LEU A 75 0.23 -2.84 17.21
N VAL A 76 -0.67 -2.07 17.81
CA VAL A 76 -0.63 -1.72 19.23
C VAL A 76 -0.73 -2.97 20.11
N GLU A 77 -1.64 -3.89 19.79
CA GLU A 77 -1.77 -5.19 20.47
C GLU A 77 -0.43 -5.95 20.46
N ARG A 78 0.19 -6.09 19.28
CA ARG A 78 1.49 -6.76 19.12
C ARG A 78 2.64 -6.06 19.86
N CYS A 79 2.61 -4.74 19.94
CA CYS A 79 3.56 -3.98 20.76
C CYS A 79 3.43 -4.34 22.25
N PHE A 80 2.21 -4.46 22.76
CA PHE A 80 1.95 -4.89 24.14
C PHE A 80 2.39 -6.35 24.35
N GLU A 81 2.01 -7.27 23.45
CA GLU A 81 2.41 -8.69 23.52
C GLU A 81 3.93 -8.88 23.55
N ALA A 82 4.65 -8.10 22.72
CA ALA A 82 6.12 -8.19 22.65
C ALA A 82 6.82 -7.64 23.92
N THR A 83 6.15 -6.83 24.72
CA THR A 83 6.75 -6.11 25.85
C THR A 83 6.12 -6.43 27.19
N GLY A 84 5.10 -7.33 27.25
CA GLY A 84 4.40 -7.75 28.45
C GLY A 84 2.97 -8.15 28.17
N GLU A 85 2.06 -7.88 29.12
CA GLU A 85 0.65 -8.22 29.01
C GLU A 85 -0.12 -7.12 28.26
N ILE A 86 -1.17 -7.52 27.54
CA ILE A 86 -2.14 -6.61 26.94
C ILE A 86 -2.99 -6.01 28.07
N PRO A 87 -3.18 -4.68 28.12
CA PRO A 87 -4.05 -4.06 29.11
C PRO A 87 -5.53 -4.50 28.92
N PRO A 88 -6.38 -4.31 29.94
CA PRO A 88 -7.81 -4.51 29.79
C PRO A 88 -8.39 -3.69 28.63
N GLU A 89 -9.47 -4.19 28.01
CA GLU A 89 -10.02 -3.65 26.75
C GLU A 89 -10.23 -2.12 26.77
N ASP A 90 -10.85 -1.59 27.84
CA ASP A 90 -11.11 -0.15 27.95
C ASP A 90 -9.83 0.71 27.98
N GLU A 91 -8.76 0.18 28.56
CA GLU A 91 -7.45 0.83 28.60
C GLU A 91 -6.73 0.65 27.26
N PHE A 92 -6.80 -0.55 26.69
CA PHE A 92 -6.25 -0.84 25.37
C PHE A 92 -6.80 0.10 24.30
N GLN A 93 -8.11 0.33 24.26
CA GLN A 93 -8.72 1.24 23.28
C GLN A 93 -8.24 2.70 23.46
N LYS A 94 -7.95 3.13 24.70
CA LYS A 94 -7.35 4.45 24.94
C LYS A 94 -5.93 4.55 24.39
N HIS A 95 -5.14 3.46 24.50
CA HIS A 95 -3.80 3.40 23.91
C HIS A 95 -3.84 3.41 22.38
N VAL A 96 -4.76 2.70 21.76
CA VAL A 96 -4.98 2.74 20.31
C VAL A 96 -5.31 4.17 19.85
N ALA A 97 -6.25 4.84 20.52
CA ALA A 97 -6.63 6.20 20.17
C ALA A 97 -5.47 7.19 20.38
N ALA A 98 -4.70 7.04 21.48
CA ALA A 98 -3.53 7.87 21.75
C ALA A 98 -2.42 7.65 20.72
N PHE A 99 -2.18 6.39 20.31
CA PHE A 99 -1.23 6.05 19.26
C PHE A 99 -1.59 6.74 17.94
N ILE A 100 -2.84 6.62 17.48
CA ILE A 100 -3.29 7.25 16.23
C ILE A 100 -3.07 8.77 16.29
N LYS A 101 -3.48 9.40 17.38
CA LYS A 101 -3.33 10.86 17.58
C LYS A 101 -1.88 11.32 17.58
N ASP A 102 -0.95 10.53 18.15
CA ASP A 102 0.48 10.83 18.14
C ASP A 102 1.14 10.57 16.79
N TYR A 103 0.79 9.43 16.17
CA TYR A 103 1.39 8.95 14.94
C TYR A 103 0.99 9.77 13.71
N GLU A 104 -0.31 10.06 13.55
CA GLU A 104 -0.85 10.64 12.30
C GLU A 104 -0.09 11.91 11.86
N PRO A 105 0.14 12.95 12.68
CA PRO A 105 0.87 14.15 12.27
C PRO A 105 2.38 13.92 12.05
N ARG A 106 2.93 12.78 12.47
CA ARG A 106 4.34 12.40 12.38
C ARG A 106 4.60 11.23 11.43
N SER A 107 3.57 10.77 10.74
CA SER A 107 3.61 9.53 9.95
C SER A 107 4.54 9.57 8.72
N ALA A 108 5.15 10.72 8.46
CA ALA A 108 6.11 10.93 7.38
C ALA A 108 7.34 11.77 7.82
N GLU A 109 7.82 11.56 9.04
CA GLU A 109 9.08 12.15 9.52
C GLU A 109 10.29 11.31 9.10
N LEU A 110 10.17 9.99 9.15
CA LEU A 110 11.21 9.01 8.81
C LEU A 110 10.80 8.12 7.63
N THR A 111 9.52 8.12 7.26
CA THR A 111 8.96 7.34 6.16
C THR A 111 9.52 7.83 4.82
N VAL A 112 9.94 6.88 3.99
CA VAL A 112 10.48 7.15 2.65
C VAL A 112 9.80 6.25 1.61
N ALA A 113 9.74 6.71 0.35
CA ALA A 113 9.33 5.86 -0.75
C ALA A 113 10.45 4.84 -1.07
N PHE A 114 10.06 3.59 -1.37
CA PHE A 114 11.02 2.61 -1.87
C PHE A 114 11.60 3.03 -3.22
N GLU A 115 12.81 2.56 -3.50
CA GLU A 115 13.48 2.83 -4.78
C GLU A 115 12.63 2.36 -5.96
N GLY A 116 12.47 3.25 -6.97
CA GLY A 116 11.67 2.99 -8.16
C GLY A 116 10.16 3.20 -8.00
N ALA A 117 9.63 3.37 -6.78
CA ALA A 117 8.18 3.57 -6.56
C ALA A 117 7.64 4.80 -7.30
N VAL A 118 8.31 5.94 -7.19
CA VAL A 118 7.89 7.18 -7.87
C VAL A 118 7.97 7.04 -9.38
N ASP A 119 9.03 6.42 -9.88
CA ASP A 119 9.26 6.28 -11.32
C ASP A 119 8.23 5.37 -11.98
N ILE A 120 7.87 4.26 -11.32
CA ILE A 120 6.83 3.36 -11.85
C ILE A 120 5.45 4.02 -11.82
N LEU A 121 5.09 4.76 -10.75
CA LEU A 121 3.82 5.48 -10.67
C LEU A 121 3.68 6.50 -11.80
N LYS A 122 4.72 7.32 -12.04
CA LYS A 122 4.78 8.26 -13.17
C LYS A 122 4.58 7.56 -14.50
N LYS A 123 5.24 6.44 -14.70
CA LYS A 123 5.19 5.68 -15.94
C LYS A 123 3.81 5.10 -16.19
N LEU A 124 3.19 4.47 -15.18
CA LEU A 124 1.86 3.91 -15.26
C LEU A 124 0.80 4.98 -15.53
N GLN A 125 0.88 6.12 -14.83
CA GLN A 125 0.00 7.27 -15.08
C GLN A 125 0.16 7.79 -16.52
N ALA A 126 1.40 7.91 -17.01
CA ALA A 126 1.67 8.30 -18.39
C ALA A 126 1.15 7.30 -19.44
N MET A 127 0.96 6.04 -19.06
CA MET A 127 0.32 5.00 -19.89
C MET A 127 -1.21 5.04 -19.83
N GLY A 128 -1.79 5.92 -19.01
CA GLY A 128 -3.25 6.03 -18.81
C GLY A 128 -3.84 4.96 -17.90
N ILE A 129 -3.02 4.24 -17.14
CA ILE A 129 -3.48 3.27 -16.14
C ILE A 129 -4.02 4.05 -14.94
N LYS A 130 -5.24 3.72 -14.49
CA LYS A 130 -5.81 4.27 -13.27
C LYS A 130 -5.13 3.66 -12.05
N LEU A 131 -4.78 4.49 -11.08
CA LEU A 131 -4.06 4.05 -9.90
C LEU A 131 -4.88 4.33 -8.64
N SER A 132 -4.88 3.36 -7.72
CA SER A 132 -5.49 3.55 -6.41
C SER A 132 -4.62 3.01 -5.29
N ILE A 133 -4.77 3.59 -4.10
CA ILE A 133 -4.29 3.02 -2.83
C ILE A 133 -5.44 2.27 -2.16
N CYS A 134 -5.13 1.06 -1.67
CA CYS A 134 -6.01 0.29 -0.80
C CYS A 134 -5.19 -0.30 0.35
N THR A 135 -5.24 0.35 1.50
CA THR A 135 -4.36 0.05 2.64
C THR A 135 -5.14 -0.13 3.95
N ASN A 136 -4.63 -0.99 4.85
CA ASN A 136 -5.16 -1.13 6.21
C ASN A 136 -4.72 0.00 7.16
N LYS A 137 -3.86 0.92 6.67
CA LYS A 137 -3.47 2.14 7.37
C LYS A 137 -4.66 3.12 7.45
N PRO A 138 -4.84 3.88 8.57
CA PRO A 138 -5.86 4.92 8.66
C PRO A 138 -5.74 5.96 7.54
N TYR A 139 -6.87 6.42 7.03
CA TYR A 139 -6.94 7.36 5.90
C TYR A 139 -6.19 8.67 6.16
N GLY A 140 -6.31 9.24 7.37
CA GLY A 140 -5.62 10.48 7.74
C GLY A 140 -4.10 10.35 7.61
N ALA A 141 -3.50 9.31 8.22
CA ALA A 141 -2.07 9.03 8.11
C ALA A 141 -1.65 8.71 6.66
N THR A 142 -2.50 8.01 5.90
CA THR A 142 -2.25 7.74 4.48
C THR A 142 -2.12 9.03 3.68
N MET A 143 -3.07 9.94 3.82
CA MET A 143 -3.07 11.22 3.09
C MET A 143 -1.91 12.12 3.49
N GLU A 144 -1.55 12.15 4.78
CA GLU A 144 -0.37 12.90 5.27
C GLU A 144 0.91 12.41 4.59
N ILE A 145 1.13 11.10 4.54
CA ILE A 145 2.28 10.49 3.89
C ILE A 145 2.30 10.78 2.39
N LEU A 146 1.19 10.50 1.70
CA LEU A 146 1.09 10.74 0.26
C LEU A 146 1.36 12.20 -0.10
N SER A 147 0.87 13.14 0.70
CA SER A 147 1.09 14.57 0.51
C SER A 147 2.55 14.95 0.71
N LYS A 148 3.18 14.52 1.83
CA LYS A 148 4.57 14.86 2.15
C LYS A 148 5.59 14.25 1.19
N LEU A 149 5.33 13.04 0.70
CA LEU A 149 6.19 12.37 -0.25
C LEU A 149 5.90 12.78 -1.73
N GLY A 150 4.91 13.64 -1.97
CA GLY A 150 4.52 14.05 -3.33
C GLY A 150 3.94 12.89 -4.15
N LEU A 151 3.28 11.93 -3.50
CA LEU A 151 2.69 10.76 -4.15
C LEU A 151 1.20 10.91 -4.45
N ALA A 152 0.52 11.86 -3.80
CA ALA A 152 -0.94 11.99 -3.89
C ALA A 152 -1.46 12.23 -5.32
N GLU A 153 -0.67 12.91 -6.16
CA GLU A 153 -1.04 13.26 -7.54
C GLU A 153 -1.12 12.06 -8.50
N TYR A 154 -0.59 10.90 -8.10
CA TYR A 154 -0.62 9.70 -8.94
C TYR A 154 -1.89 8.89 -8.79
N PHE A 155 -2.66 9.08 -7.72
CA PHE A 155 -3.77 8.20 -7.38
C PHE A 155 -5.14 8.85 -7.63
N ASP A 156 -5.98 8.16 -8.42
CA ASP A 156 -7.36 8.54 -8.67
C ASP A 156 -8.25 8.31 -7.44
N VAL A 157 -7.93 7.26 -6.65
CA VAL A 157 -8.70 6.82 -5.48
C VAL A 157 -7.77 6.40 -4.35
N VAL A 158 -8.11 6.78 -3.12
CA VAL A 158 -7.46 6.32 -1.89
C VAL A 158 -8.51 5.72 -0.96
N ILE A 159 -8.30 4.46 -0.55
CA ILE A 159 -9.09 3.74 0.43
C ILE A 159 -8.19 3.38 1.61
N GLY A 160 -8.41 3.99 2.75
CA GLY A 160 -7.72 3.69 4.01
C GLY A 160 -8.48 2.66 4.84
N GLY A 161 -7.85 2.14 5.89
CA GLY A 161 -8.38 1.08 6.74
C GLY A 161 -9.63 1.45 7.55
N ASP A 162 -9.97 2.73 7.60
CA ASP A 162 -11.15 3.30 8.27
C ASP A 162 -12.12 3.97 7.30
N THR A 163 -11.85 3.94 5.99
CA THR A 163 -12.72 4.54 4.95
C THR A 163 -14.06 3.82 4.86
N LEU A 164 -14.06 2.49 5.02
CA LEU A 164 -15.25 1.66 5.01
C LEU A 164 -15.44 1.04 6.40
N PRO A 165 -16.54 1.31 7.11
CA PRO A 165 -16.73 0.81 8.47
C PRO A 165 -16.62 -0.71 8.57
N GLY A 166 -15.60 -1.19 9.32
CA GLY A 166 -15.36 -2.61 9.55
C GLY A 166 -14.86 -3.43 8.35
N ILE A 167 -14.57 -2.77 7.22
CA ILE A 167 -14.09 -3.43 5.99
C ILE A 167 -12.66 -2.99 5.71
N LYS A 168 -11.72 -3.94 5.72
CA LYS A 168 -10.31 -3.76 5.36
C LYS A 168 -9.76 -5.09 4.84
N LYS A 169 -8.59 -5.09 4.17
CA LYS A 169 -7.95 -6.35 3.71
C LYS A 169 -7.75 -7.30 4.90
N PRO A 170 -8.05 -8.58 4.77
CA PRO A 170 -8.27 -9.35 3.53
C PRO A 170 -9.72 -9.37 2.99
N ASP A 171 -10.64 -8.54 3.48
CA ASP A 171 -11.99 -8.47 2.92
C ASP A 171 -11.96 -7.92 1.48
N PRO A 172 -12.46 -8.67 0.47
CA PRO A 172 -12.41 -8.25 -0.94
C PRO A 172 -13.17 -6.95 -1.22
N ARG A 173 -14.18 -6.61 -0.41
CA ARG A 173 -14.96 -5.38 -0.55
C ARG A 173 -14.09 -4.13 -0.44
N HIS A 174 -12.95 -4.23 0.22
CA HIS A 174 -11.98 -3.13 0.33
C HIS A 174 -11.39 -2.78 -1.05
N LEU A 175 -10.99 -3.80 -1.84
CA LEU A 175 -10.47 -3.61 -3.21
C LEU A 175 -11.60 -3.26 -4.18
N LEU A 176 -12.73 -3.95 -4.09
CA LEU A 176 -13.88 -3.72 -4.97
C LEU A 176 -14.42 -2.28 -4.86
N ALA A 177 -14.39 -1.67 -3.66
CA ALA A 177 -14.76 -0.27 -3.48
C ALA A 177 -13.81 0.71 -4.20
N ALA A 178 -12.52 0.39 -4.31
CA ALA A 178 -11.57 1.18 -5.09
C ALA A 178 -11.88 1.08 -6.59
N LEU A 179 -12.13 -0.14 -7.08
CA LEU A 179 -12.49 -0.38 -8.49
C LEU A 179 -13.81 0.29 -8.88
N GLU A 180 -14.85 0.18 -8.04
CA GLU A 180 -16.12 0.86 -8.25
C GLU A 180 -15.94 2.37 -8.42
N LYS A 181 -15.15 3.00 -7.53
CA LYS A 181 -14.87 4.44 -7.62
C LYS A 181 -14.06 4.82 -8.86
N MET A 182 -13.18 3.94 -9.34
CA MET A 182 -12.44 4.14 -10.59
C MET A 182 -13.29 3.82 -11.83
N GLY A 183 -14.41 3.10 -11.69
CA GLY A 183 -15.23 2.65 -12.81
C GLY A 183 -14.50 1.63 -13.67
N VAL A 184 -13.83 0.65 -13.04
CA VAL A 184 -13.05 -0.41 -13.69
C VAL A 184 -13.47 -1.77 -13.16
N GLU A 185 -13.55 -2.76 -14.05
CA GLU A 185 -13.90 -4.13 -13.68
C GLU A 185 -12.72 -4.90 -13.08
N PRO A 186 -12.96 -5.85 -12.16
CA PRO A 186 -11.92 -6.71 -11.61
C PRO A 186 -11.05 -7.41 -12.68
N SER A 187 -11.65 -7.86 -13.77
CA SER A 187 -10.96 -8.54 -14.88
C SER A 187 -9.96 -7.67 -15.64
N GLU A 188 -10.03 -6.35 -15.46
CA GLU A 188 -9.13 -5.36 -16.08
C GLU A 188 -8.16 -4.75 -15.07
N SER A 189 -7.98 -5.39 -13.92
CA SER A 189 -7.25 -4.83 -12.79
C SER A 189 -6.29 -5.83 -12.17
N ALA A 190 -5.28 -5.34 -11.46
CA ALA A 190 -4.40 -6.16 -10.64
C ALA A 190 -4.05 -5.44 -9.32
N MET A 191 -3.71 -6.23 -8.30
CA MET A 191 -3.17 -5.74 -7.03
C MET A 191 -1.65 -5.77 -7.03
N VAL A 192 -1.04 -4.77 -6.41
CA VAL A 192 0.40 -4.74 -6.08
C VAL A 192 0.51 -4.58 -4.58
N GLY A 193 1.13 -5.53 -3.91
CA GLY A 193 1.24 -5.57 -2.45
C GLY A 193 2.53 -6.23 -1.98
N ASP A 194 2.58 -6.61 -0.71
CA ASP A 194 3.75 -7.26 -0.11
C ASP A 194 3.41 -8.41 0.84
N ASN A 195 2.14 -8.59 1.21
CA ASN A 195 1.78 -9.52 2.28
C ASN A 195 0.53 -10.37 1.99
N GLY A 196 0.22 -11.29 2.91
CA GLY A 196 -0.88 -12.24 2.76
C GLY A 196 -2.27 -11.60 2.73
N ASN A 197 -2.48 -10.41 3.33
CA ASN A 197 -3.76 -9.71 3.26
C ASN A 197 -4.05 -9.23 1.84
N ASP A 198 -3.01 -8.85 1.09
CA ASP A 198 -3.13 -8.43 -0.31
C ASP A 198 -3.54 -9.60 -1.19
N VAL A 199 -2.85 -10.73 -1.03
CA VAL A 199 -3.16 -11.96 -1.78
C VAL A 199 -4.59 -12.43 -1.52
N GLN A 200 -4.98 -12.55 -0.24
CA GLN A 200 -6.31 -13.03 0.12
C GLN A 200 -7.42 -12.10 -0.37
N ALA A 201 -7.24 -10.76 -0.20
CA ALA A 201 -8.21 -9.79 -0.71
C ALA A 201 -8.33 -9.83 -2.22
N SER A 202 -7.19 -9.92 -2.95
CA SER A 202 -7.13 -9.99 -4.40
C SER A 202 -7.84 -11.22 -4.94
N HIS A 203 -7.47 -12.41 -4.46
CA HIS A 203 -8.07 -13.66 -4.94
C HIS A 203 -9.58 -13.70 -4.66
N ALA A 204 -10.00 -13.24 -3.46
CA ALA A 204 -11.42 -13.16 -3.12
C ALA A 204 -12.20 -12.13 -3.95
N ALA A 205 -11.52 -11.11 -4.48
CA ALA A 205 -12.09 -10.10 -5.39
C ALA A 205 -11.97 -10.49 -6.87
N GLY A 206 -11.29 -11.60 -7.20
CA GLY A 206 -11.06 -12.06 -8.58
C GLY A 206 -9.98 -11.30 -9.33
N LEU A 207 -9.01 -10.72 -8.61
CA LEU A 207 -7.86 -10.02 -9.19
C LEU A 207 -6.58 -10.85 -9.07
N PRO A 208 -5.68 -10.81 -10.06
CA PRO A 208 -4.32 -11.26 -9.88
C PRO A 208 -3.53 -10.29 -8.98
N VAL A 209 -2.49 -10.79 -8.32
CA VAL A 209 -1.63 -10.01 -7.43
C VAL A 209 -0.16 -10.20 -7.72
N VAL A 210 0.58 -9.09 -7.74
CA VAL A 210 2.04 -9.05 -7.79
C VAL A 210 2.56 -8.60 -6.43
N LEU A 211 3.46 -9.37 -5.83
CA LEU A 211 4.08 -9.00 -4.55
C LEU A 211 5.52 -8.48 -4.74
N LEU A 212 5.88 -7.50 -3.92
CA LEU A 212 7.24 -7.01 -3.74
C LEU A 212 7.93 -7.78 -2.61
N SER A 213 9.15 -8.27 -2.86
CA SER A 213 9.88 -9.12 -1.92
C SER A 213 10.51 -8.37 -0.75
N HIS A 214 10.59 -7.04 -0.83
CA HIS A 214 11.14 -6.19 0.23
C HIS A 214 10.15 -5.85 1.34
N GLY A 215 8.90 -6.31 1.22
CA GLY A 215 7.81 -5.94 2.12
C GLY A 215 7.84 -6.60 3.49
N TYR A 216 6.78 -6.35 4.26
CA TYR A 216 6.64 -6.75 5.65
C TYR A 216 5.83 -8.04 5.80
N THR A 217 6.49 -9.17 5.67
CA THR A 217 5.82 -10.47 5.80
C THR A 217 6.56 -11.40 6.76
N LYS A 218 5.79 -12.22 7.50
CA LYS A 218 6.31 -13.27 8.40
C LYS A 218 6.58 -14.58 7.66
N ILE A 219 5.90 -14.77 6.54
CA ILE A 219 5.99 -15.96 5.70
C ILE A 219 6.85 -15.59 4.48
N PRO A 220 7.73 -16.48 4.00
CA PRO A 220 8.45 -16.22 2.76
C PRO A 220 7.50 -15.80 1.65
N VAL A 221 7.77 -14.67 1.00
CA VAL A 221 6.85 -14.05 0.04
C VAL A 221 6.42 -15.00 -1.09
N ASN A 222 7.32 -15.90 -1.51
CA ASN A 222 7.03 -16.93 -2.53
C ASN A 222 6.03 -18.01 -2.07
N GLU A 223 5.74 -18.09 -0.77
CA GLU A 223 4.79 -19.05 -0.19
C GLU A 223 3.39 -18.42 0.01
N LEU A 224 3.23 -17.13 -0.27
CA LEU A 224 1.96 -16.42 -0.11
C LEU A 224 0.95 -16.70 -1.21
N GLY A 225 1.39 -17.28 -2.35
CA GLY A 225 0.50 -17.70 -3.43
C GLY A 225 0.11 -16.61 -4.42
N ALA A 226 0.92 -15.54 -4.54
CA ALA A 226 0.75 -14.52 -5.58
C ALA A 226 1.08 -15.05 -6.97
N GLU A 227 0.48 -14.49 -8.03
CA GLU A 227 0.75 -14.84 -9.42
C GLU A 227 2.18 -14.45 -9.82
N ALA A 228 2.75 -13.40 -9.23
CA ALA A 228 4.14 -13.04 -9.43
C ALA A 228 4.75 -12.42 -8.17
N VAL A 229 6.06 -12.63 -8.01
CA VAL A 229 6.88 -11.94 -6.99
C VAL A 229 8.02 -11.23 -7.71
N ILE A 230 8.19 -9.94 -7.43
CA ILE A 230 9.25 -9.10 -7.99
C ILE A 230 10.13 -8.53 -6.87
N ASN A 231 11.40 -8.27 -7.21
CA ASN A 231 12.33 -7.70 -6.25
C ASN A 231 12.44 -6.17 -6.36
N HIS A 232 12.07 -5.62 -7.50
CA HIS A 232 12.15 -4.18 -7.77
C HIS A 232 11.02 -3.72 -8.70
N PHE A 233 10.61 -2.45 -8.58
CA PHE A 233 9.53 -1.88 -9.41
C PHE A 233 9.84 -1.87 -10.91
N SER A 234 11.11 -1.93 -11.32
CA SER A 234 11.50 -2.07 -12.74
C SER A 234 10.97 -3.34 -13.39
N ASP A 235 10.64 -4.37 -12.60
CA ASP A 235 10.16 -5.66 -13.08
C ASP A 235 8.62 -5.70 -13.19
N LEU A 236 7.93 -4.69 -12.62
CA LEU A 236 6.46 -4.71 -12.50
C LEU A 236 5.75 -4.81 -13.85
N GLU A 237 6.18 -4.05 -14.86
CA GLU A 237 5.54 -4.12 -16.19
C GLU A 237 5.64 -5.51 -16.82
N ASN A 238 6.81 -6.16 -16.68
CA ASN A 238 6.99 -7.50 -17.20
C ASN A 238 6.15 -8.53 -16.42
N ALA A 239 6.04 -8.36 -15.11
CA ALA A 239 5.17 -9.20 -14.30
C ALA A 239 3.71 -9.06 -14.71
N LEU A 240 3.21 -7.82 -14.83
CA LEU A 240 1.82 -7.55 -15.26
C LEU A 240 1.52 -8.07 -16.67
N ALA A 241 2.45 -7.94 -17.62
CA ALA A 241 2.29 -8.47 -18.98
C ALA A 241 2.16 -10.01 -19.04
N ASN A 242 2.63 -10.70 -18.02
CA ASN A 242 2.55 -12.18 -17.92
C ASN A 242 1.36 -12.66 -17.09
N LEU A 243 0.53 -11.76 -16.55
CA LEU A 243 -0.72 -12.11 -15.83
C LEU A 243 -1.90 -12.35 -16.78
N ALA A 244 -1.77 -11.93 -18.03
CA ALA A 244 -2.81 -11.94 -19.04
C ALA A 244 -2.90 -13.30 -19.78
#